data_a58e0ebcb32c7559d488b37ff9bc82ca
#
_entry.id   a58e0ebcb32c7559d488b37ff9bc82ca
#
_cell.length_a   1.000
_cell.length_b   1.000
_cell.length_c   1.000
_cell.angle_alpha   90.00
_cell.angle_beta   90.00
_cell.angle_gamma   90.00
#
_symmetry.space_group_name_H-M   'P 1'
#
loop_
_entity.id
_entity.type
_entity.pdbx_description
1 polymer ?
#
loop_
_entity_poly.entity_id
_entity_poly.type
_entity_poly.pdbx_seq_one_letter_code
_entity_poly.pdbx_strand_id
1 'polypeptide(L)'
;MIEFKNKIVQFGFGAVGKSFFEKVSKEIKFDKNKYFVISRNKLEYTFFLELGGNIGYFIVADINKNNFKEVFSKYLDEGEFLIDFADSVGTKDFVEWCANQNVMYLNTGETDWDDNWYSIFEENLKKNKLRDELKNNSNVNKYPIVLQHGNNPGLVSHCVKAGFEYVVKKQFKNNVKLNKLLLENKFNELAKELDLKEIHVNDNDYQVVKDKFDENTLYSTWSVDSFFFEMLSEATANISTSENVDYENECNMVDYKNGFLEFKDIAIDKVGKTYYPKGMFKGFVVPHEETITIAKKLEVKSGENVTYRPTVIFLYSPCNFAVEYLKRARVNNYLYPDADKPQNVENLSGDSIIRGFKYPKRAEIIYKENIKNGTEYVGVLLLGSKFNPVWVGNRVEKKFLYKNKKTSYWQTPTITPVSASALAASCWMLEHKNQGGIYFPDDIKDYKYIINFAEKYISKTIYKTFKKEKIEHELGVDLNNLQLKDIIV
;
A
#
# COMPACT_ATOMS: atom_id res chain seq x y z
N MET A 1 8.99 -16.93 -17.85
CA MET A 1 8.10 -16.05 -18.67
C MET A 1 6.79 -16.79 -18.87
N ILE A 2 5.69 -16.18 -18.44
CA ILE A 2 4.33 -16.76 -18.54
C ILE A 2 3.75 -16.39 -19.90
N GLU A 3 3.15 -17.34 -20.62
CA GLU A 3 2.48 -17.05 -21.90
C GLU A 3 1.02 -16.67 -21.65
N PHE A 4 0.62 -15.50 -22.17
CA PHE A 4 -0.76 -15.02 -22.11
C PHE A 4 -1.23 -14.64 -23.52
N LYS A 5 -2.27 -15.30 -24.00
CA LYS A 5 -2.74 -15.20 -25.40
C LYS A 5 -3.87 -14.18 -25.60
N ASN A 6 -4.51 -13.76 -24.49
CA ASN A 6 -5.61 -12.83 -24.52
C ASN A 6 -5.09 -11.38 -24.41
N LYS A 7 -5.99 -10.40 -24.46
CA LYS A 7 -5.61 -8.98 -24.36
C LYS A 7 -5.24 -8.60 -22.93
N ILE A 8 -4.33 -7.66 -22.81
CA ILE A 8 -3.99 -6.96 -21.60
C ILE A 8 -4.29 -5.48 -21.83
N VAL A 9 -5.05 -4.89 -20.94
CA VAL A 9 -5.25 -3.44 -20.88
C VAL A 9 -4.58 -2.92 -19.63
N GLN A 10 -3.58 -2.06 -19.81
CA GLN A 10 -2.99 -1.29 -18.73
C GLN A 10 -3.68 0.06 -18.69
N PHE A 11 -4.39 0.35 -17.63
CA PHE A 11 -5.05 1.62 -17.38
C PHE A 11 -4.19 2.46 -16.43
N GLY A 12 -3.92 3.70 -16.82
CA GLY A 12 -2.96 4.57 -16.14
C GLY A 12 -1.50 4.38 -16.62
N PHE A 13 -0.88 5.48 -17.05
CA PHE A 13 0.51 5.51 -17.49
C PHE A 13 1.34 6.55 -16.73
N GLY A 14 1.00 6.78 -15.47
CA GLY A 14 1.77 7.58 -14.52
C GLY A 14 3.10 6.92 -14.15
N ALA A 15 3.72 7.33 -13.06
CA ALA A 15 5.03 6.84 -12.63
C ALA A 15 5.07 5.31 -12.44
N VAL A 16 4.07 4.75 -11.74
CA VAL A 16 3.97 3.29 -11.51
C VAL A 16 3.69 2.56 -12.81
N GLY A 17 2.73 3.04 -13.63
CA GLY A 17 2.38 2.42 -14.91
C GLY A 17 3.56 2.36 -15.89
N LYS A 18 4.38 3.41 -15.98
CA LYS A 18 5.62 3.43 -16.79
C LYS A 18 6.65 2.44 -16.26
N SER A 19 6.83 2.42 -14.93
CA SER A 19 7.75 1.49 -14.28
C SER A 19 7.32 0.03 -14.47
N PHE A 20 6.03 -0.26 -14.45
CA PHE A 20 5.47 -1.58 -14.76
C PHE A 20 5.68 -1.97 -16.23
N PHE A 21 5.35 -1.06 -17.15
CA PHE A 21 5.47 -1.27 -18.61
C PHE A 21 6.88 -1.69 -19.04
N GLU A 22 7.92 -1.14 -18.41
CA GLU A 22 9.31 -1.53 -18.67
C GLU A 22 9.65 -2.98 -18.29
N LYS A 23 8.82 -3.60 -17.44
CA LYS A 23 9.08 -4.92 -16.88
C LYS A 23 8.16 -5.99 -17.45
N VAL A 24 6.94 -5.63 -17.83
CA VAL A 24 5.88 -6.60 -18.16
C VAL A 24 6.29 -7.56 -19.27
N SER A 25 6.93 -7.10 -20.34
CA SER A 25 7.37 -7.94 -21.46
C SER A 25 8.55 -8.87 -21.12
N LYS A 26 9.20 -8.67 -19.98
CA LYS A 26 10.28 -9.56 -19.50
C LYS A 26 9.72 -10.79 -18.77
N GLU A 27 8.52 -10.68 -18.24
CA GLU A 27 7.90 -11.73 -17.40
C GLU A 27 6.68 -12.36 -18.06
N ILE A 28 5.93 -11.60 -18.86
CA ILE A 28 4.74 -12.07 -19.56
C ILE A 28 5.00 -12.00 -21.08
N LYS A 29 4.87 -13.15 -21.75
CA LYS A 29 4.92 -13.26 -23.21
C LYS A 29 3.51 -13.07 -23.76
N PHE A 30 3.30 -12.00 -24.48
CA PHE A 30 2.03 -11.65 -25.12
C PHE A 30 2.23 -11.17 -26.56
N ASP A 31 1.17 -11.21 -27.36
CA ASP A 31 1.17 -10.55 -28.67
C ASP A 31 1.06 -9.03 -28.47
N LYS A 32 2.01 -8.30 -29.07
CA LYS A 32 2.03 -6.82 -29.00
C LYS A 32 0.73 -6.19 -29.51
N ASN A 33 0.02 -6.83 -30.43
CA ASN A 33 -1.27 -6.37 -30.93
C ASN A 33 -2.42 -6.57 -29.92
N LYS A 34 -2.14 -7.18 -28.78
CA LYS A 34 -3.09 -7.45 -27.69
C LYS A 34 -2.73 -6.74 -26.38
N TYR A 35 -1.78 -5.80 -26.42
CA TYR A 35 -1.45 -4.97 -25.27
C TYR A 35 -1.86 -3.53 -25.53
N PHE A 36 -2.71 -3.00 -24.67
CA PHE A 36 -3.26 -1.64 -24.78
C PHE A 36 -2.93 -0.86 -23.52
N VAL A 37 -2.45 0.37 -23.70
CA VAL A 37 -2.25 1.35 -22.63
C VAL A 37 -3.31 2.43 -22.80
N ILE A 38 -4.10 2.67 -21.76
CA ILE A 38 -5.10 3.74 -21.74
C ILE A 38 -4.65 4.81 -20.74
N SER A 39 -4.57 6.07 -21.16
CA SER A 39 -4.24 7.20 -20.32
C SER A 39 -4.98 8.46 -20.77
N ARG A 40 -5.32 9.34 -19.82
CA ARG A 40 -5.92 10.65 -20.12
C ARG A 40 -4.90 11.65 -20.69
N ASN A 41 -3.63 11.50 -20.36
CA ASN A 41 -2.59 12.44 -20.72
C ASN A 41 -1.89 12.04 -22.03
N LYS A 42 -2.19 12.74 -23.12
CA LYS A 42 -1.56 12.52 -24.43
C LYS A 42 -0.03 12.72 -24.45
N LEU A 43 0.50 13.55 -23.53
CA LEU A 43 1.95 13.78 -23.46
C LEU A 43 2.71 12.52 -23.02
N GLU A 44 2.06 11.59 -22.37
CA GLU A 44 2.64 10.31 -21.97
C GLU A 44 2.93 9.38 -23.16
N TYR A 45 2.35 9.64 -24.32
CA TYR A 45 2.65 8.92 -25.56
C TYR A 45 4.14 8.97 -25.93
N THR A 46 4.81 10.10 -25.68
CA THR A 46 6.26 10.23 -25.90
C THR A 46 7.03 9.22 -25.04
N PHE A 47 6.69 9.14 -23.75
CA PHE A 47 7.32 8.17 -22.85
C PHE A 47 6.98 6.73 -23.21
N PHE A 48 5.76 6.46 -23.69
CA PHE A 48 5.38 5.15 -24.20
C PHE A 48 6.28 4.71 -25.36
N LEU A 49 6.57 5.60 -26.30
CA LEU A 49 7.50 5.32 -27.41
C LEU A 49 8.93 5.07 -26.92
N GLU A 50 9.43 5.92 -26.01
CA GLU A 50 10.77 5.79 -25.44
C GLU A 50 10.97 4.48 -24.66
N LEU A 51 9.93 4.01 -23.96
CA LEU A 51 9.94 2.78 -23.19
C LEU A 51 9.75 1.51 -24.01
N GLY A 52 9.63 1.63 -25.33
CA GLY A 52 9.45 0.50 -26.23
C GLY A 52 8.02 0.31 -26.70
N GLY A 53 7.33 1.40 -27.06
CA GLY A 53 5.93 1.42 -27.49
C GLY A 53 5.58 0.58 -28.72
N ASN A 54 6.56 -0.16 -29.26
CA ASN A 54 6.32 -1.20 -30.28
C ASN A 54 5.75 -2.50 -29.68
N ILE A 55 5.60 -2.59 -28.36
CA ILE A 55 5.02 -3.76 -27.67
C ILE A 55 3.52 -3.64 -27.38
N GLY A 56 2.86 -2.57 -27.88
CA GLY A 56 1.43 -2.36 -27.65
C GLY A 56 0.88 -1.13 -28.36
N TYR A 57 -0.34 -0.75 -27.99
CA TYR A 57 -1.05 0.44 -28.48
C TYR A 57 -1.29 1.42 -27.34
N PHE A 58 -1.15 2.71 -27.62
CA PHE A 58 -1.47 3.76 -26.68
C PHE A 58 -2.77 4.47 -27.07
N ILE A 59 -3.70 4.56 -26.14
CA ILE A 59 -5.03 5.13 -26.34
C ILE A 59 -5.18 6.30 -25.38
N VAL A 60 -5.50 7.46 -25.93
CA VAL A 60 -5.83 8.65 -25.13
C VAL A 60 -7.32 8.65 -24.86
N ALA A 61 -7.72 8.47 -23.60
CA ALA A 61 -9.11 8.53 -23.19
C ALA A 61 -9.21 9.08 -21.76
N ASP A 62 -10.18 9.97 -21.57
CA ASP A 62 -10.58 10.44 -20.25
C ASP A 62 -11.73 9.55 -19.75
N ILE A 63 -11.43 8.78 -18.71
CA ILE A 63 -12.34 7.76 -18.16
C ILE A 63 -13.05 8.33 -16.94
N ASN A 64 -14.35 8.21 -16.94
CA ASN A 64 -15.23 8.65 -15.84
C ASN A 64 -16.35 7.65 -15.61
N LYS A 65 -17.13 7.85 -14.56
CA LYS A 65 -18.23 6.97 -14.14
C LYS A 65 -19.24 6.68 -15.25
N ASN A 66 -19.45 7.61 -16.18
CA ASN A 66 -20.47 7.48 -17.21
C ASN A 66 -19.98 6.72 -18.45
N ASN A 67 -18.67 6.72 -18.73
CA ASN A 67 -18.12 6.18 -19.98
C ASN A 67 -17.25 4.91 -19.82
N PHE A 68 -16.81 4.57 -18.60
CA PHE A 68 -15.82 3.49 -18.41
C PHE A 68 -16.29 2.15 -19.00
N LYS A 69 -17.54 1.77 -18.81
CA LYS A 69 -18.10 0.52 -19.34
C LYS A 69 -18.03 0.48 -20.86
N GLU A 70 -18.43 1.56 -21.51
CA GLU A 70 -18.39 1.66 -22.97
C GLU A 70 -16.96 1.59 -23.51
N VAL A 71 -16.06 2.31 -22.88
CA VAL A 71 -14.65 2.36 -23.33
C VAL A 71 -13.99 1.00 -23.15
N PHE A 72 -14.07 0.40 -21.96
CA PHE A 72 -13.38 -0.86 -21.70
C PHE A 72 -14.00 -2.05 -22.45
N SER A 73 -15.31 -2.07 -22.72
CA SER A 73 -15.95 -3.10 -23.54
C SER A 73 -15.46 -3.14 -24.99
N LYS A 74 -14.77 -2.11 -25.47
CA LYS A 74 -14.13 -2.13 -26.80
C LYS A 74 -12.84 -2.97 -26.82
N TYR A 75 -12.21 -3.15 -25.67
CA TYR A 75 -10.89 -3.76 -25.55
C TYR A 75 -10.89 -5.03 -24.72
N LEU A 76 -11.87 -5.25 -23.87
CA LEU A 76 -11.92 -6.35 -22.90
C LEU A 76 -13.16 -7.21 -23.06
N ASP A 77 -12.91 -8.52 -23.17
CA ASP A 77 -13.88 -9.59 -23.18
C ASP A 77 -13.52 -10.64 -22.09
N GLU A 78 -14.33 -11.70 -21.97
CA GLU A 78 -14.09 -12.79 -21.02
C GLU A 78 -12.67 -13.36 -21.10
N GLY A 79 -12.00 -13.48 -19.95
CA GLY A 79 -10.66 -14.03 -19.80
C GLY A 79 -9.53 -13.09 -20.20
N GLU A 80 -9.83 -11.83 -20.46
CA GLU A 80 -8.84 -10.77 -20.67
C GLU A 80 -8.44 -10.10 -19.36
N PHE A 81 -7.42 -9.23 -19.37
CA PHE A 81 -6.81 -8.73 -18.15
C PHE A 81 -6.75 -7.21 -18.12
N LEU A 82 -7.37 -6.60 -17.13
CA LEU A 82 -7.27 -5.17 -16.80
C LEU A 82 -6.31 -4.98 -15.63
N ILE A 83 -5.26 -4.19 -15.85
CA ILE A 83 -4.28 -3.80 -14.83
C ILE A 83 -4.42 -2.29 -14.62
N ASP A 84 -4.82 -1.89 -13.44
CA ASP A 84 -5.21 -0.52 -13.12
C ASP A 84 -4.18 0.17 -12.24
N PHE A 85 -3.60 1.26 -12.76
CA PHE A 85 -2.70 2.19 -12.09
C PHE A 85 -3.24 3.62 -12.11
N ALA A 86 -4.52 3.79 -12.44
CA ALA A 86 -5.15 5.10 -12.41
C ALA A 86 -5.49 5.50 -10.97
N ASP A 87 -5.48 6.77 -10.73
CA ASP A 87 -6.03 7.42 -9.57
C ASP A 87 -7.44 7.98 -9.93
N SER A 88 -8.23 8.31 -8.94
CA SER A 88 -9.54 8.97 -9.14
C SER A 88 -10.53 8.19 -9.99
N VAL A 89 -10.59 6.86 -9.80
CA VAL A 89 -11.55 5.98 -10.47
C VAL A 89 -12.26 5.08 -9.47
N GLY A 90 -13.53 4.78 -9.69
CA GLY A 90 -14.34 3.99 -8.77
C GLY A 90 -13.94 2.51 -8.75
N THR A 91 -13.04 2.13 -7.85
CA THR A 91 -12.60 0.73 -7.69
C THR A 91 -13.78 -0.23 -7.58
N LYS A 92 -14.81 0.11 -6.81
CA LYS A 92 -16.04 -0.71 -6.67
C LYS A 92 -16.69 -0.98 -8.01
N ASP A 93 -16.92 0.07 -8.81
CA ASP A 93 -17.57 -0.06 -10.10
C ASP A 93 -16.75 -0.93 -11.07
N PHE A 94 -15.41 -0.80 -11.03
CA PHE A 94 -14.51 -1.66 -11.83
C PHE A 94 -14.56 -3.12 -11.39
N VAL A 95 -14.54 -3.38 -10.08
CA VAL A 95 -14.63 -4.74 -9.53
C VAL A 95 -15.94 -5.40 -9.95
N GLU A 96 -17.07 -4.71 -9.77
CA GLU A 96 -18.39 -5.22 -10.16
C GLU A 96 -18.48 -5.46 -11.66
N TRP A 97 -18.00 -4.54 -12.47
CA TRP A 97 -18.01 -4.68 -13.92
C TRP A 97 -17.11 -5.81 -14.39
N CYS A 98 -15.87 -5.88 -13.95
CA CYS A 98 -14.92 -6.95 -14.31
C CYS A 98 -15.43 -8.32 -13.88
N ALA A 99 -16.02 -8.42 -12.69
CA ALA A 99 -16.61 -9.65 -12.19
C ALA A 99 -17.76 -10.12 -13.10
N ASN A 100 -18.67 -9.22 -13.48
CA ASN A 100 -19.80 -9.52 -14.36
C ASN A 100 -19.36 -9.87 -15.80
N GLN A 101 -18.27 -9.30 -16.29
CA GLN A 101 -17.72 -9.59 -17.62
C GLN A 101 -16.72 -10.74 -17.63
N ASN A 102 -16.43 -11.36 -16.48
CA ASN A 102 -15.38 -12.38 -16.34
C ASN A 102 -14.01 -11.88 -16.83
N VAL A 103 -13.65 -10.66 -16.50
CA VAL A 103 -12.36 -10.03 -16.76
C VAL A 103 -11.48 -10.12 -15.51
N MET A 104 -10.21 -10.51 -15.67
CA MET A 104 -9.24 -10.41 -14.59
C MET A 104 -8.97 -8.94 -14.28
N TYR A 105 -8.91 -8.57 -12.99
CA TYR A 105 -8.65 -7.20 -12.58
C TYR A 105 -7.61 -7.13 -11.48
N LEU A 106 -6.67 -6.18 -11.61
CA LEU A 106 -5.67 -5.89 -10.60
C LEU A 106 -5.54 -4.38 -10.44
N ASN A 107 -5.53 -3.90 -9.19
CA ASN A 107 -5.12 -2.53 -8.86
C ASN A 107 -4.06 -2.49 -7.76
N THR A 108 -3.45 -1.31 -7.55
CA THR A 108 -2.40 -1.09 -6.55
C THR A 108 -2.86 -0.28 -5.33
N GLY A 109 -4.04 0.25 -5.36
CA GLY A 109 -4.70 1.01 -4.30
C GLY A 109 -6.18 1.13 -4.60
N GLU A 110 -6.98 1.56 -3.65
CA GLU A 110 -8.41 1.80 -3.84
C GLU A 110 -8.68 3.29 -3.95
N THR A 111 -9.53 3.65 -4.92
CA THR A 111 -9.94 5.02 -5.21
C THR A 111 -11.43 5.06 -5.51
N ASP A 112 -12.04 6.24 -5.48
CA ASP A 112 -13.41 6.48 -5.89
C ASP A 112 -13.46 7.55 -6.99
N TRP A 113 -14.60 7.67 -7.70
CA TRP A 113 -14.82 8.67 -8.76
C TRP A 113 -14.80 10.10 -8.25
N ASP A 114 -15.31 10.27 -7.04
CA ASP A 114 -15.24 11.54 -6.35
C ASP A 114 -14.05 11.45 -5.39
N ASP A 115 -12.99 12.20 -5.65
CA ASP A 115 -11.77 12.27 -4.83
C ASP A 115 -12.06 12.83 -3.43
N ASN A 116 -12.94 12.17 -2.68
CA ASN A 116 -13.22 12.45 -1.30
C ASN A 116 -12.17 11.76 -0.41
N TRP A 117 -10.98 12.31 -0.38
CA TRP A 117 -9.84 11.85 0.42
C TRP A 117 -10.10 11.87 1.94
N TYR A 118 -11.23 12.45 2.37
CA TYR A 118 -11.51 12.73 3.78
C TYR A 118 -12.01 11.58 4.62
N SER A 119 -12.21 10.44 4.03
CA SER A 119 -12.70 9.30 4.77
C SER A 119 -12.14 7.99 4.23
N ILE A 120 -10.80 7.92 4.11
CA ILE A 120 -10.11 6.66 3.82
C ILE A 120 -10.64 5.56 4.74
N PHE A 121 -10.96 5.91 5.98
CA PHE A 121 -11.46 4.98 6.97
C PHE A 121 -12.91 4.53 6.69
N GLU A 122 -13.87 5.44 6.50
CA GLU A 122 -15.25 5.08 6.15
C GLU A 122 -15.29 4.35 4.80
N GLU A 123 -14.49 4.80 3.85
CA GLU A 123 -14.30 4.13 2.57
C GLU A 123 -13.78 2.71 2.76
N ASN A 124 -12.75 2.51 3.57
CA ASN A 124 -12.21 1.18 3.85
C ASN A 124 -13.21 0.28 4.59
N LEU A 125 -14.05 0.83 5.48
CA LEU A 125 -15.14 0.07 6.08
C LEU A 125 -16.18 -0.35 5.05
N LYS A 126 -16.58 0.56 4.14
CA LYS A 126 -17.51 0.28 3.04
C LYS A 126 -16.93 -0.76 2.09
N LYS A 127 -15.64 -0.65 1.77
CA LYS A 127 -14.90 -1.58 0.91
C LYS A 127 -14.75 -2.96 1.53
N ASN A 128 -14.51 -3.05 2.83
CA ASN A 128 -14.52 -4.33 3.54
C ASN A 128 -15.90 -5.00 3.55
N LYS A 129 -17.00 -4.23 3.64
CA LYS A 129 -18.36 -4.77 3.49
C LYS A 129 -18.57 -5.27 2.05
N LEU A 130 -18.21 -4.47 1.07
CA LEU A 130 -18.26 -4.87 -0.35
C LEU A 130 -17.44 -6.13 -0.62
N ARG A 131 -16.24 -6.25 -0.04
CA ARG A 131 -15.42 -7.45 -0.12
C ARG A 131 -16.18 -8.69 0.38
N ASP A 132 -16.80 -8.57 1.55
CA ASP A 132 -17.54 -9.68 2.15
C ASP A 132 -18.80 -10.02 1.29
N GLU A 133 -19.48 -9.02 0.76
CA GLU A 133 -20.62 -9.18 -0.16
C GLU A 133 -20.20 -9.88 -1.47
N LEU A 134 -19.11 -9.43 -2.08
CA LEU A 134 -18.61 -10.00 -3.34
C LEU A 134 -18.04 -11.42 -3.14
N LYS A 135 -17.38 -11.69 -2.01
CA LYS A 135 -16.90 -13.05 -1.67
C LYS A 135 -18.03 -14.04 -1.43
N ASN A 136 -19.16 -13.57 -0.90
CA ASN A 136 -20.33 -14.41 -0.66
C ASN A 136 -21.14 -14.66 -1.95
N ASN A 137 -20.93 -13.89 -3.00
CA ASN A 137 -21.61 -14.04 -4.28
C ASN A 137 -20.82 -14.98 -5.20
N SER A 138 -20.86 -16.28 -4.92
CA SER A 138 -20.05 -17.33 -5.55
C SER A 138 -20.20 -17.48 -7.08
N ASN A 139 -21.19 -16.81 -7.69
CA ASN A 139 -21.47 -16.91 -9.12
C ASN A 139 -20.78 -15.84 -9.97
N VAL A 140 -20.06 -14.90 -9.36
CA VAL A 140 -19.68 -13.65 -10.00
C VAL A 140 -18.28 -13.67 -10.62
N ASN A 141 -17.39 -14.59 -10.22
CA ASN A 141 -16.01 -14.53 -10.69
C ASN A 141 -15.49 -15.88 -11.18
N LYS A 142 -15.33 -15.98 -12.50
CA LYS A 142 -14.62 -17.12 -13.13
C LYS A 142 -13.09 -16.96 -12.99
N TYR A 143 -12.60 -15.74 -12.97
CA TYR A 143 -11.19 -15.37 -12.95
C TYR A 143 -10.82 -14.57 -11.69
N PRO A 144 -9.55 -14.55 -11.27
CA PRO A 144 -9.15 -13.81 -10.09
C PRO A 144 -9.24 -12.30 -10.28
N ILE A 145 -9.67 -11.61 -9.21
CA ILE A 145 -9.57 -10.17 -9.04
C ILE A 145 -8.65 -9.95 -7.85
N VAL A 146 -7.58 -9.17 -8.02
CA VAL A 146 -6.62 -8.85 -6.97
C VAL A 146 -6.64 -7.35 -6.72
N LEU A 147 -6.86 -6.96 -5.47
CA LEU A 147 -6.98 -5.57 -5.06
C LEU A 147 -5.83 -5.16 -4.14
N GLN A 148 -5.49 -3.88 -4.16
CA GLN A 148 -4.50 -3.28 -3.27
C GLN A 148 -3.12 -3.97 -3.33
N HIS A 149 -2.65 -4.35 -4.52
CA HIS A 149 -1.41 -5.10 -4.64
C HIS A 149 -0.24 -4.24 -5.16
N GLY A 150 0.09 -3.20 -4.38
CA GLY A 150 1.29 -2.38 -4.53
C GLY A 150 2.41 -2.79 -3.56
N ASN A 151 3.09 -1.83 -2.98
CA ASN A 151 4.10 -2.05 -1.96
C ASN A 151 3.46 -2.02 -0.56
N ASN A 152 2.81 -0.93 -0.26
CA ASN A 152 1.97 -0.58 0.88
C ASN A 152 0.79 0.27 0.35
N PRO A 153 -0.40 -0.34 0.25
CA PRO A 153 -0.74 -1.74 0.51
C PRO A 153 -0.14 -2.73 -0.51
N GLY A 154 0.04 -3.98 -0.09
CA GLY A 154 0.48 -5.06 -0.97
C GLY A 154 1.62 -5.91 -0.42
N LEU A 155 2.87 -5.63 -0.82
CA LEU A 155 4.04 -6.45 -0.47
C LEU A 155 4.25 -6.59 1.04
N VAL A 156 3.91 -5.57 1.83
CA VAL A 156 4.02 -5.59 3.30
C VAL A 156 3.16 -6.67 3.95
N SER A 157 1.97 -6.97 3.42
CA SER A 157 1.14 -8.07 3.91
C SER A 157 1.79 -9.44 3.72
N HIS A 158 2.56 -9.61 2.65
CA HIS A 158 3.36 -10.82 2.45
C HIS A 158 4.56 -10.86 3.41
N CYS A 159 5.13 -9.70 3.75
CA CYS A 159 6.20 -9.59 4.75
C CYS A 159 5.71 -10.02 6.15
N VAL A 160 4.45 -9.74 6.52
CA VAL A 160 3.86 -10.25 7.77
C VAL A 160 3.91 -11.78 7.83
N LYS A 161 3.45 -12.46 6.77
CA LYS A 161 3.48 -13.94 6.69
C LYS A 161 4.89 -14.49 6.71
N ALA A 162 5.81 -13.86 5.99
CA ALA A 162 7.23 -14.22 5.99
C ALA A 162 7.86 -14.00 7.38
N GLY A 163 7.43 -12.97 8.10
CA GLY A 163 7.83 -12.69 9.48
C GLY A 163 7.42 -13.80 10.44
N PHE A 164 6.17 -14.26 10.36
CA PHE A 164 5.72 -15.41 11.14
C PHE A 164 6.53 -16.67 10.84
N GLU A 165 6.75 -16.97 9.56
CA GLU A 165 7.60 -18.12 9.20
C GLU A 165 9.00 -17.99 9.79
N TYR A 166 9.60 -16.81 9.71
CA TYR A 166 10.92 -16.55 10.23
C TYR A 166 10.98 -16.69 11.75
N VAL A 167 10.00 -16.15 12.49
CA VAL A 167 9.88 -16.32 13.95
C VAL A 167 9.83 -17.80 14.32
N VAL A 168 8.91 -18.56 13.71
CA VAL A 168 8.74 -19.98 14.02
C VAL A 168 10.03 -20.76 13.72
N LYS A 169 10.61 -20.59 12.53
CA LYS A 169 11.79 -21.33 12.11
C LYS A 169 13.05 -20.98 12.87
N LYS A 170 13.19 -19.75 13.35
CA LYS A 170 14.41 -19.29 14.02
C LYS A 170 14.34 -19.38 15.53
N GLN A 171 13.16 -19.12 16.12
CA GLN A 171 13.00 -19.03 17.57
C GLN A 171 12.25 -20.21 18.17
N PHE A 172 11.44 -20.93 17.35
CA PHE A 172 10.61 -22.05 17.80
C PHE A 172 10.74 -23.29 16.92
N LYS A 173 11.93 -23.56 16.41
CA LYS A 173 12.19 -24.64 15.42
C LYS A 173 11.57 -25.99 15.80
N ASN A 174 11.62 -26.37 17.07
CA ASN A 174 11.16 -27.68 17.57
C ASN A 174 9.71 -27.63 18.12
N ASN A 175 9.01 -26.51 18.03
CA ASN A 175 7.64 -26.41 18.50
C ASN A 175 6.67 -27.00 17.46
N VAL A 176 6.18 -28.20 17.72
CA VAL A 176 5.30 -28.97 16.81
C VAL A 176 4.01 -28.19 16.50
N LYS A 177 3.38 -27.57 17.51
CA LYS A 177 2.15 -26.82 17.34
C LYS A 177 2.31 -25.61 16.40
N LEU A 178 3.34 -24.78 16.64
CA LEU A 178 3.59 -23.61 15.81
C LEU A 178 3.97 -23.99 14.38
N ASN A 179 4.79 -25.06 14.21
CA ASN A 179 5.14 -25.54 12.88
C ASN A 179 3.89 -26.08 12.13
N LYS A 180 2.97 -26.75 12.80
CA LYS A 180 1.70 -27.20 12.22
C LYS A 180 0.85 -26.02 11.74
N LEU A 181 0.64 -25.02 12.59
CA LEU A 181 -0.12 -23.81 12.23
C LEU A 181 0.48 -23.08 11.02
N LEU A 182 1.81 -23.00 10.98
CA LEU A 182 2.51 -22.41 9.84
C LEU A 182 2.29 -23.20 8.53
N LEU A 183 2.40 -24.52 8.58
CA LEU A 183 2.15 -25.38 7.40
C LEU A 183 0.72 -25.31 6.89
N GLU A 184 -0.24 -25.13 7.79
CA GLU A 184 -1.67 -24.99 7.49
C GLU A 184 -2.04 -23.54 7.07
N ASN A 185 -1.07 -22.60 7.03
CA ASN A 185 -1.29 -21.17 6.79
C ASN A 185 -2.31 -20.52 7.77
N LYS A 186 -2.41 -21.04 8.98
CA LYS A 186 -3.26 -20.50 10.06
C LYS A 186 -2.55 -19.36 10.79
N PHE A 187 -2.30 -18.26 10.07
CA PHE A 187 -1.52 -17.14 10.59
C PHE A 187 -2.22 -16.42 11.76
N ASN A 188 -3.54 -16.40 11.80
CA ASN A 188 -4.31 -15.85 12.91
C ASN A 188 -4.13 -16.65 14.21
N GLU A 189 -4.26 -17.97 14.16
CA GLU A 189 -4.01 -18.84 15.31
C GLU A 189 -2.54 -18.77 15.74
N LEU A 190 -1.62 -18.68 14.74
CA LEU A 190 -0.19 -18.55 14.99
C LEU A 190 0.14 -17.22 15.71
N ALA A 191 -0.46 -16.10 15.27
CA ALA A 191 -0.31 -14.81 15.91
C ALA A 191 -0.77 -14.84 17.37
N LYS A 192 -1.94 -15.43 17.63
CA LYS A 192 -2.47 -15.62 18.99
C LYS A 192 -1.55 -16.48 19.87
N GLU A 193 -1.05 -17.61 19.36
CA GLU A 193 -0.15 -18.50 20.11
C GLU A 193 1.19 -17.84 20.43
N LEU A 194 1.70 -17.03 19.52
CA LEU A 194 2.92 -16.24 19.70
C LEU A 194 2.71 -15.02 20.60
N ASP A 195 1.46 -14.74 21.00
CA ASP A 195 1.08 -13.54 21.74
C ASP A 195 1.61 -12.26 21.05
N LEU A 196 1.37 -12.19 19.73
CA LEU A 196 1.67 -10.99 18.97
C LEU A 196 0.79 -9.84 19.46
N LYS A 197 1.39 -8.75 19.87
CA LYS A 197 0.71 -7.57 20.39
C LYS A 197 0.43 -6.56 19.28
N GLU A 198 1.49 -6.20 18.54
CA GLU A 198 1.40 -5.16 17.52
C GLU A 198 2.17 -5.53 16.25
N ILE A 199 1.69 -5.00 15.15
CA ILE A 199 2.38 -4.93 13.87
C ILE A 199 2.52 -3.47 13.51
N HIS A 200 3.77 -3.01 13.35
CA HIS A 200 4.04 -1.69 12.80
C HIS A 200 4.41 -1.85 11.33
N VAL A 201 3.57 -1.38 10.43
CA VAL A 201 3.97 -1.18 9.04
C VAL A 201 4.86 0.06 9.02
N ASN A 202 6.06 -0.11 8.50
CA ASN A 202 7.07 0.96 8.48
C ASN A 202 7.35 1.38 7.05
N ASP A 203 7.29 2.67 6.79
CA ASP A 203 7.85 3.26 5.59
C ASP A 203 8.80 4.39 5.99
N ASN A 204 10.05 4.27 5.59
CA ASN A 204 11.08 5.23 5.95
C ASN A 204 11.89 5.62 4.71
N ASP A 205 11.59 6.81 4.19
CA ASP A 205 12.18 7.35 2.98
C ASP A 205 13.33 8.32 3.29
N TYR A 206 14.56 7.83 3.10
CA TYR A 206 15.81 8.59 3.24
C TYR A 206 16.37 9.06 1.90
N GLN A 207 15.56 9.28 0.90
CA GLN A 207 16.04 9.80 -0.37
C GLN A 207 16.52 11.24 -0.22
N VAL A 208 17.70 11.52 -0.76
CA VAL A 208 18.35 12.82 -0.75
C VAL A 208 18.42 13.34 -2.18
N VAL A 209 17.99 14.55 -2.37
CA VAL A 209 17.98 15.22 -3.66
C VAL A 209 19.25 16.00 -3.95
N LYS A 210 19.52 16.29 -5.21
CA LYS A 210 20.77 16.92 -5.66
C LYS A 210 20.82 18.42 -5.42
N ASP A 211 19.71 19.11 -5.61
CA ASP A 211 19.66 20.57 -5.70
C ASP A 211 18.75 21.20 -4.67
N LYS A 212 18.87 22.51 -4.48
CA LYS A 212 17.88 23.30 -3.73
C LYS A 212 16.59 23.35 -4.54
N PHE A 213 15.50 22.99 -3.91
CA PHE A 213 14.19 23.05 -4.52
C PHE A 213 13.58 24.45 -4.44
N ASP A 214 12.68 24.73 -5.38
CA ASP A 214 11.79 25.87 -5.28
C ASP A 214 10.90 25.73 -4.03
N GLU A 215 10.92 26.72 -3.17
CA GLU A 215 10.16 26.73 -1.90
C GLU A 215 8.64 26.72 -2.12
N ASN A 216 8.18 27.10 -3.30
CA ASN A 216 6.75 27.12 -3.67
C ASN A 216 6.27 25.82 -4.32
N THR A 217 7.15 24.84 -4.48
CA THR A 217 6.85 23.55 -5.10
C THR A 217 6.86 22.45 -4.04
N LEU A 218 5.79 21.66 -3.97
CA LEU A 218 5.78 20.42 -3.21
C LEU A 218 6.40 19.32 -4.06
N TYR A 219 7.44 18.72 -3.53
CA TYR A 219 8.11 17.57 -4.13
C TYR A 219 7.81 16.31 -3.33
N SER A 220 7.50 15.22 -4.02
CA SER A 220 7.32 13.91 -3.42
C SER A 220 8.06 12.84 -4.22
N THR A 221 8.34 11.71 -3.61
CA THR A 221 8.95 10.53 -4.26
C THR A 221 7.92 9.61 -4.91
N TRP A 222 6.64 9.93 -4.71
CA TRP A 222 5.48 9.28 -5.31
C TRP A 222 4.40 10.33 -5.63
N SER A 223 3.12 9.98 -5.74
CA SER A 223 2.05 10.94 -6.05
C SER A 223 2.05 12.12 -5.08
N VAL A 224 2.16 13.34 -5.61
CA VAL A 224 2.25 14.56 -4.78
C VAL A 224 0.92 14.87 -4.13
N ASP A 225 -0.17 14.77 -4.91
CA ASP A 225 -1.51 15.05 -4.40
C ASP A 225 -1.91 14.01 -3.34
N SER A 226 -1.71 12.72 -3.61
CA SER A 226 -1.97 11.67 -2.64
C SER A 226 -1.16 11.85 -1.36
N PHE A 227 0.12 12.21 -1.47
CA PHE A 227 0.96 12.54 -0.31
C PHE A 227 0.40 13.71 0.50
N PHE A 228 0.03 14.81 -0.18
CA PHE A 228 -0.51 15.99 0.48
C PHE A 228 -1.78 15.66 1.27
N PHE A 229 -2.72 14.96 0.65
CA PHE A 229 -3.97 14.60 1.28
C PHE A 229 -3.79 13.54 2.38
N GLU A 230 -2.96 12.52 2.17
CA GLU A 230 -2.67 11.52 3.20
C GLU A 230 -2.15 12.18 4.49
N MET A 231 -1.21 13.13 4.36
CA MET A 231 -0.66 13.84 5.52
C MET A 231 -1.67 14.75 6.22
N LEU A 232 -2.72 15.19 5.53
CA LEU A 232 -3.80 16.01 6.07
C LEU A 232 -5.06 15.23 6.43
N SER A 233 -5.11 13.94 6.19
CA SER A 233 -6.19 13.06 6.63
C SER A 233 -6.05 12.74 8.11
N GLU A 234 -7.15 12.36 8.77
CA GLU A 234 -7.14 11.90 10.14
C GLU A 234 -6.22 10.69 10.30
N ALA A 235 -5.39 10.70 11.34
CA ALA A 235 -4.59 9.54 11.71
C ALA A 235 -5.51 8.37 12.10
N THR A 236 -5.15 7.14 11.70
CA THR A 236 -5.94 5.95 12.01
C THR A 236 -5.08 4.82 12.57
N ALA A 237 -5.70 3.95 13.34
CA ALA A 237 -5.08 2.70 13.79
C ALA A 237 -6.13 1.58 13.91
N ASN A 238 -5.67 0.34 13.84
CA ASN A 238 -6.48 -0.80 14.29
C ASN A 238 -5.93 -1.31 15.60
N ILE A 239 -6.77 -1.45 16.62
CA ILE A 239 -6.36 -1.82 17.98
C ILE A 239 -6.65 -3.27 18.33
N SER A 240 -5.85 -3.80 19.23
CA SER A 240 -5.94 -5.17 19.70
C SER A 240 -7.19 -5.40 20.57
N THR A 241 -7.59 -6.68 20.69
CA THR A 241 -8.62 -7.09 21.66
C THR A 241 -8.14 -7.03 23.10
N SER A 242 -6.85 -6.83 23.36
CA SER A 242 -6.26 -6.63 24.69
C SER A 242 -6.01 -5.16 25.01
N GLU A 243 -6.42 -4.25 24.14
CA GLU A 243 -6.37 -2.81 24.42
C GLU A 243 -7.30 -2.47 25.57
N ASN A 244 -6.78 -1.75 26.56
CA ASN A 244 -7.54 -1.37 27.76
C ASN A 244 -7.58 0.14 27.97
N VAL A 245 -7.17 0.90 26.96
CA VAL A 245 -7.15 2.36 26.96
C VAL A 245 -8.44 2.88 26.36
N ASP A 246 -9.00 3.92 26.99
CA ASP A 246 -10.13 4.66 26.45
C ASP A 246 -9.61 5.78 25.54
N TYR A 247 -10.00 5.72 24.27
CA TYR A 247 -9.63 6.69 23.23
C TYR A 247 -10.75 7.66 22.85
N GLU A 248 -11.93 7.63 23.50
CA GLU A 248 -13.08 8.47 23.12
C GLU A 248 -12.76 9.97 23.11
N ASN A 249 -11.90 10.42 24.02
CA ASN A 249 -11.50 11.82 24.08
C ASN A 249 -10.50 12.24 22.98
N GLU A 250 -9.76 11.30 22.40
CA GLU A 250 -8.70 11.57 21.40
C GLU A 250 -9.16 11.28 19.96
N CYS A 251 -10.27 10.59 19.79
CA CYS A 251 -10.76 10.11 18.51
C CYS A 251 -12.08 10.78 18.09
N ASN A 252 -12.26 10.92 16.78
CA ASN A 252 -13.54 11.22 16.15
C ASN A 252 -14.42 9.98 16.11
N MET A 253 -13.80 8.81 15.91
CA MET A 253 -14.49 7.53 15.85
C MET A 253 -13.71 6.47 16.63
N VAL A 254 -14.43 5.72 17.45
CA VAL A 254 -13.93 4.56 18.17
C VAL A 254 -14.87 3.38 17.94
N ASP A 255 -14.39 2.33 17.31
CA ASP A 255 -15.13 1.08 17.16
C ASP A 255 -14.35 -0.08 17.81
N TYR A 256 -14.49 -0.26 19.10
CA TYR A 256 -13.81 -1.33 19.84
C TYR A 256 -14.17 -2.73 19.32
N LYS A 257 -15.37 -2.92 18.79
CA LYS A 257 -15.82 -4.22 18.27
C LYS A 257 -14.99 -4.64 17.05
N ASN A 258 -14.79 -3.72 16.10
CA ASN A 258 -13.99 -3.95 14.90
C ASN A 258 -12.53 -3.51 15.05
N GLY A 259 -12.19 -2.83 16.16
CA GLY A 259 -10.85 -2.38 16.52
C GLY A 259 -10.40 -1.11 15.82
N PHE A 260 -11.30 -0.25 15.38
CA PHE A 260 -10.97 0.95 14.67
C PHE A 260 -10.85 2.18 15.53
N LEU A 261 -9.80 2.95 15.26
CA LEU A 261 -9.64 4.32 15.75
C LEU A 261 -9.41 5.27 14.59
N GLU A 262 -10.16 6.39 14.60
CA GLU A 262 -9.86 7.58 13.83
C GLU A 262 -9.61 8.72 14.81
N PHE A 263 -8.37 9.22 14.85
CA PHE A 263 -7.97 10.28 15.77
C PHE A 263 -8.55 11.64 15.32
N LYS A 264 -8.65 12.57 16.27
CA LYS A 264 -8.96 13.98 15.98
C LYS A 264 -7.80 14.68 15.27
N ASP A 265 -6.58 14.21 15.53
CA ASP A 265 -5.38 14.74 14.92
C ASP A 265 -5.25 14.21 13.48
N ILE A 266 -4.79 15.08 12.58
CA ILE A 266 -4.38 14.70 11.23
C ILE A 266 -3.00 14.03 11.26
N ALA A 267 -2.67 13.27 10.21
CA ALA A 267 -1.46 12.44 10.18
C ALA A 267 -0.17 13.22 10.46
N ILE A 268 0.00 14.42 9.90
CA ILE A 268 1.19 15.25 10.13
C ILE A 268 1.36 15.69 11.59
N ASP A 269 0.31 15.66 12.39
CA ASP A 269 0.30 16.05 13.80
C ASP A 269 0.33 14.85 14.76
N LYS A 270 0.11 13.64 14.25
CA LYS A 270 0.13 12.41 15.04
C LYS A 270 1.41 11.62 14.76
N VAL A 271 2.24 11.47 15.76
CA VAL A 271 3.56 10.83 15.64
C VAL A 271 3.61 9.57 16.49
N GLY A 272 4.17 8.51 15.93
CA GLY A 272 4.47 7.29 16.67
C GLY A 272 5.95 6.92 16.57
N LYS A 273 6.41 6.08 17.50
CA LYS A 273 7.77 5.56 17.53
C LYS A 273 7.77 4.08 17.12
N THR A 274 8.77 3.69 16.35
CA THR A 274 8.92 2.32 15.87
C THR A 274 10.38 1.96 15.68
N TYR A 275 10.63 0.73 15.25
CA TYR A 275 11.98 0.21 15.09
C TYR A 275 12.17 -0.49 13.74
N TYR A 276 13.35 -0.34 13.14
CA TYR A 276 13.72 -0.95 11.87
C TYR A 276 15.22 -1.34 11.87
N PRO A 277 15.82 -1.89 10.80
CA PRO A 277 17.19 -2.37 10.82
C PRO A 277 18.28 -1.39 11.22
N LYS A 278 18.01 -0.08 11.19
CA LYS A 278 18.96 0.98 11.59
C LYS A 278 18.76 1.51 13.01
N GLY A 279 17.67 1.15 13.68
CA GLY A 279 17.34 1.61 15.02
C GLY A 279 15.91 2.14 15.15
N MET A 280 15.65 2.90 16.19
CA MET A 280 14.39 3.56 16.42
C MET A 280 14.23 4.75 15.47
N PHE A 281 13.01 5.00 14.98
CA PHE A 281 12.63 6.25 14.34
C PHE A 281 11.22 6.67 14.77
N LYS A 282 10.91 7.93 14.53
CA LYS A 282 9.56 8.48 14.66
C LYS A 282 8.97 8.65 13.28
N GLY A 283 7.74 8.18 13.09
CA GLY A 283 6.97 8.32 11.87
C GLY A 283 5.61 8.95 12.15
N PHE A 284 5.02 9.54 11.13
CA PHE A 284 3.65 10.01 11.19
C PHE A 284 2.71 8.81 11.14
N VAL A 285 1.64 8.87 11.92
CA VAL A 285 0.58 7.87 11.92
C VAL A 285 -0.36 8.23 10.78
N VAL A 286 -0.24 7.50 9.67
CA VAL A 286 -1.05 7.78 8.48
C VAL A 286 -2.20 6.78 8.33
N PRO A 287 -3.34 7.20 7.75
CA PRO A 287 -4.42 6.30 7.42
C PRO A 287 -4.01 5.40 6.26
N HIS A 288 -4.09 4.09 6.47
CA HIS A 288 -3.66 3.13 5.44
C HIS A 288 -4.46 1.82 5.52
N GLU A 289 -4.83 1.29 4.36
CA GLU A 289 -5.76 0.16 4.23
C GLU A 289 -5.26 -1.12 4.88
N GLU A 290 -3.96 -1.38 4.82
CA GLU A 290 -3.40 -2.60 5.40
C GLU A 290 -3.49 -2.66 6.91
N THR A 291 -3.67 -1.54 7.61
CA THR A 291 -3.92 -1.57 9.07
C THR A 291 -5.20 -2.32 9.38
N ILE A 292 -6.18 -2.21 8.49
CA ILE A 292 -7.48 -2.87 8.59
C ILE A 292 -7.38 -4.32 8.09
N THR A 293 -6.85 -4.51 6.88
CA THR A 293 -6.88 -5.81 6.22
C THR A 293 -6.00 -6.83 6.94
N ILE A 294 -4.80 -6.44 7.41
CA ILE A 294 -3.92 -7.28 8.22
C ILE A 294 -4.57 -7.64 9.55
N ALA A 295 -5.10 -6.64 10.28
CA ALA A 295 -5.72 -6.86 11.57
C ALA A 295 -6.91 -7.83 11.46
N LYS A 296 -7.82 -7.58 10.51
CA LYS A 296 -8.99 -8.43 10.25
C LYS A 296 -8.60 -9.86 9.83
N LYS A 297 -7.53 -10.01 9.03
CA LYS A 297 -7.03 -11.34 8.63
C LYS A 297 -6.45 -12.14 9.78
N LEU A 298 -5.93 -11.47 10.78
CA LEU A 298 -5.35 -12.10 11.98
C LEU A 298 -6.35 -12.30 13.12
N GLU A 299 -7.62 -11.96 12.93
CA GLU A 299 -8.66 -12.23 13.93
C GLU A 299 -8.85 -13.72 14.18
N VAL A 300 -8.94 -14.08 15.46
CA VAL A 300 -9.43 -15.38 15.90
C VAL A 300 -10.80 -15.19 16.50
N LYS A 301 -11.79 -15.92 15.97
CA LYS A 301 -13.19 -15.82 16.37
C LYS A 301 -13.67 -17.05 17.14
N SER A 302 -14.62 -16.83 18.03
CA SER A 302 -15.44 -17.87 18.66
C SER A 302 -16.91 -17.52 18.44
N GLY A 303 -17.54 -18.18 17.48
CA GLY A 303 -18.81 -17.72 16.91
C GLY A 303 -18.64 -16.36 16.24
N GLU A 304 -19.48 -15.39 16.58
CA GLU A 304 -19.40 -14.02 16.09
C GLU A 304 -18.40 -13.13 16.85
N ASN A 305 -17.90 -13.58 17.99
CA ASN A 305 -17.04 -12.78 18.85
C ASN A 305 -15.59 -12.91 18.45
N VAL A 306 -14.91 -11.77 18.23
CA VAL A 306 -13.46 -11.70 18.05
C VAL A 306 -12.78 -11.89 19.40
N THR A 307 -12.04 -12.99 19.56
CA THR A 307 -11.33 -13.34 20.80
C THR A 307 -9.86 -12.96 20.80
N TYR A 308 -9.34 -12.61 19.64
CA TYR A 308 -7.98 -12.11 19.46
C TYR A 308 -7.88 -11.31 18.15
N ARG A 309 -7.21 -10.18 18.23
CA ARG A 309 -6.75 -9.34 17.13
C ARG A 309 -5.53 -8.55 17.63
N PRO A 310 -4.44 -8.43 16.88
CA PRO A 310 -3.32 -7.55 17.23
C PRO A 310 -3.62 -6.09 16.89
N THR A 311 -2.92 -5.15 17.51
CA THR A 311 -2.84 -3.77 17.01
C THR A 311 -2.06 -3.73 15.69
N VAL A 312 -2.53 -2.95 14.73
CA VAL A 312 -1.82 -2.66 13.48
C VAL A 312 -1.83 -1.16 13.23
N ILE A 313 -0.65 -0.59 13.04
CA ILE A 313 -0.45 0.84 12.81
C ILE A 313 0.51 1.05 11.64
N PHE A 314 0.28 2.10 10.85
CA PHE A 314 1.19 2.52 9.80
C PHE A 314 1.99 3.74 10.25
N LEU A 315 3.32 3.67 10.13
CA LEU A 315 4.24 4.70 10.56
C LEU A 315 5.13 5.12 9.40
N TYR A 316 4.86 6.31 8.88
CA TYR A 316 5.52 6.87 7.70
C TYR A 316 6.50 7.98 8.08
N SER A 317 7.71 7.87 7.59
CA SER A 317 8.73 8.92 7.65
C SER A 317 9.09 9.34 6.23
N PRO A 318 8.37 10.31 5.65
CA PRO A 318 8.63 10.79 4.30
C PRO A 318 9.94 11.58 4.23
N CYS A 319 10.40 11.83 3.01
CA CYS A 319 11.57 12.65 2.75
C CYS A 319 11.49 14.02 3.43
N ASN A 320 12.58 14.48 4.02
CA ASN A 320 12.64 15.73 4.77
C ASN A 320 12.14 16.93 3.95
N PHE A 321 12.44 17.00 2.67
CA PHE A 321 12.03 18.13 1.84
C PHE A 321 10.50 18.25 1.70
N ALA A 322 9.78 17.12 1.65
CA ALA A 322 8.33 17.10 1.61
C ALA A 322 7.72 17.56 2.94
N VAL A 323 8.26 17.07 4.07
CA VAL A 323 7.85 17.47 5.41
C VAL A 323 8.11 18.96 5.66
N GLU A 324 9.26 19.47 5.24
CA GLU A 324 9.59 20.90 5.37
C GLU A 324 8.67 21.79 4.55
N TYR A 325 8.23 21.33 3.37
CA TYR A 325 7.21 22.04 2.61
C TYR A 325 5.92 22.16 3.40
N LEU A 326 5.38 21.04 3.91
CA LEU A 326 4.14 21.04 4.69
C LEU A 326 4.24 21.95 5.92
N LYS A 327 5.35 21.91 6.64
CA LYS A 327 5.58 22.81 7.79
C LYS A 327 5.50 24.28 7.40
N ARG A 328 6.04 24.68 6.25
CA ARG A 328 5.97 26.06 5.73
C ARG A 328 4.58 26.41 5.18
N ALA A 329 3.88 25.43 4.61
CA ALA A 329 2.55 25.62 4.05
C ALA A 329 1.47 25.81 5.12
N ARG A 330 1.76 25.45 6.38
CA ARG A 330 0.83 25.62 7.52
C ARG A 330 0.52 27.09 7.76
N VAL A 331 -0.75 27.42 7.84
CA VAL A 331 -1.26 28.75 8.17
C VAL A 331 -1.41 28.85 9.69
N ASN A 332 -0.68 29.78 10.32
CA ASN A 332 -0.77 30.00 11.76
C ASN A 332 -2.17 30.46 12.17
N ASN A 333 -2.63 29.99 13.33
CA ASN A 333 -3.93 30.32 13.92
C ASN A 333 -5.17 29.85 13.15
N TYR A 334 -5.02 28.84 12.28
CA TYR A 334 -6.16 28.21 11.63
C TYR A 334 -6.81 27.22 12.62
N LEU A 335 -8.05 27.50 13.01
CA LEU A 335 -8.89 26.55 13.73
C LEU A 335 -9.64 25.75 12.69
N TYR A 336 -9.55 24.43 12.72
CA TYR A 336 -10.20 23.53 11.79
C TYR A 336 -11.74 23.61 11.88
N PRO A 337 -12.45 24.33 10.99
CA PRO A 337 -13.91 24.14 10.89
C PRO A 337 -14.18 22.90 10.06
N ASP A 338 -15.17 22.12 10.44
CA ASP A 338 -15.68 20.96 9.67
C ASP A 338 -16.09 21.29 8.21
N ALA A 339 -16.15 22.59 7.88
CA ALA A 339 -16.60 23.11 6.60
C ALA A 339 -15.55 23.10 5.48
N ASP A 340 -14.27 22.91 5.77
CA ASP A 340 -13.19 23.05 4.79
C ASP A 340 -12.83 21.74 4.06
N LYS A 341 -13.80 20.87 3.87
CA LYS A 341 -13.63 19.70 3.01
C LYS A 341 -13.66 20.19 1.55
N PRO A 342 -12.57 20.11 0.78
CA PRO A 342 -12.62 20.51 -0.63
C PRO A 342 -13.60 19.62 -1.36
N GLN A 343 -14.49 20.25 -2.07
CA GLN A 343 -15.53 19.55 -2.80
C GLN A 343 -15.03 18.96 -4.13
N ASN A 344 -13.85 19.40 -4.62
CA ASN A 344 -13.27 18.87 -5.85
C ASN A 344 -11.80 19.29 -5.99
N VAL A 345 -10.89 18.32 -6.09
CA VAL A 345 -9.42 18.54 -6.22
C VAL A 345 -9.08 19.32 -7.50
N GLU A 346 -9.85 19.12 -8.58
CA GLU A 346 -9.64 19.81 -9.85
C GLU A 346 -9.79 21.34 -9.78
N ASN A 347 -10.45 21.85 -8.74
CA ASN A 347 -10.66 23.29 -8.52
C ASN A 347 -9.65 23.90 -7.54
N LEU A 348 -8.69 23.14 -7.04
CA LEU A 348 -7.72 23.66 -6.08
C LEU A 348 -6.65 24.51 -6.78
N SER A 349 -6.29 25.61 -6.14
CA SER A 349 -5.23 26.52 -6.59
C SER A 349 -4.25 26.76 -5.45
N GLY A 350 -3.08 27.33 -5.75
CA GLY A 350 -2.09 27.69 -4.74
C GLY A 350 -2.55 28.74 -3.72
N ASP A 351 -3.75 29.26 -3.85
CA ASP A 351 -4.40 30.15 -2.88
C ASP A 351 -5.43 29.40 -2.00
N SER A 352 -5.73 28.14 -2.33
CA SER A 352 -6.62 27.29 -1.54
C SER A 352 -5.97 26.91 -0.22
N ILE A 353 -6.76 26.93 0.86
CA ILE A 353 -6.34 26.48 2.19
C ILE A 353 -7.14 25.24 2.51
N ILE A 354 -6.44 24.14 2.82
CA ILE A 354 -7.03 22.86 3.15
C ILE A 354 -6.56 22.47 4.53
N ARG A 355 -7.47 22.36 5.50
CA ARG A 355 -7.16 21.99 6.88
C ARG A 355 -6.01 22.79 7.48
N GLY A 356 -5.96 24.09 7.16
CA GLY A 356 -4.91 24.99 7.65
C GLY A 356 -3.59 24.92 6.90
N PHE A 357 -3.55 24.29 5.72
CA PHE A 357 -2.37 24.24 4.86
C PHE A 357 -2.67 24.82 3.49
N LYS A 358 -1.75 25.64 2.99
CA LYS A 358 -1.82 26.13 1.62
C LYS A 358 -1.58 25.00 0.64
N TYR A 359 -2.49 24.86 -0.32
CA TYR A 359 -2.30 23.89 -1.41
C TYR A 359 -1.08 24.30 -2.26
N PRO A 360 -0.28 23.35 -2.77
CA PRO A 360 0.93 23.68 -3.51
C PRO A 360 0.61 24.38 -4.84
N LYS A 361 1.33 25.49 -5.11
CA LYS A 361 1.25 26.16 -6.41
C LYS A 361 1.82 25.31 -7.54
N ARG A 362 2.78 24.47 -7.20
CA ARG A 362 3.42 23.49 -8.10
C ARG A 362 3.63 22.19 -7.36
N ALA A 363 3.45 21.08 -8.09
CA ALA A 363 3.58 19.73 -7.60
C ALA A 363 4.49 18.94 -8.56
N GLU A 364 5.55 18.32 -8.03
CA GLU A 364 6.48 17.56 -8.86
C GLU A 364 6.91 16.25 -8.19
N ILE A 365 6.88 15.17 -8.96
CA ILE A 365 7.42 13.88 -8.51
C ILE A 365 8.92 13.86 -8.74
N ILE A 366 9.67 13.44 -7.73
CA ILE A 366 11.12 13.28 -7.80
C ILE A 366 11.48 12.00 -8.55
N TYR A 367 12.23 12.15 -9.63
CA TYR A 367 12.72 11.02 -10.40
C TYR A 367 14.23 10.82 -10.23
N LYS A 368 14.75 9.74 -10.84
CA LYS A 368 16.13 9.27 -10.80
C LYS A 368 17.17 10.40 -10.86
N GLU A 369 16.99 11.34 -11.76
CA GLU A 369 17.99 12.36 -12.04
C GLU A 369 18.15 13.34 -10.89
N ASN A 370 17.08 13.59 -10.16
CA ASN A 370 17.04 14.52 -9.05
C ASN A 370 17.46 13.87 -7.72
N ILE A 371 17.44 12.54 -7.64
CA ILE A 371 17.90 11.82 -6.45
C ILE A 371 19.43 11.74 -6.47
N LYS A 372 20.08 12.38 -5.50
CA LYS A 372 21.55 12.32 -5.30
C LYS A 372 21.95 10.96 -4.73
N ASN A 373 21.29 10.59 -3.64
CA ASN A 373 21.54 9.37 -2.89
C ASN A 373 20.27 9.00 -2.14
N GLY A 374 20.25 7.88 -1.48
CA GLY A 374 19.17 7.53 -0.58
C GLY A 374 18.72 6.10 -0.70
N THR A 375 17.89 5.78 0.24
CA THR A 375 17.40 4.45 0.50
C THR A 375 16.00 4.58 1.06
N GLU A 376 15.11 3.72 0.64
CA GLU A 376 13.82 3.54 1.27
C GLU A 376 13.78 2.19 1.96
N TYR A 377 13.24 2.16 3.17
CA TYR A 377 12.96 0.96 3.93
C TYR A 377 11.46 0.81 4.11
N VAL A 378 10.89 -0.22 3.53
CA VAL A 378 9.48 -0.56 3.71
C VAL A 378 9.37 -1.98 4.22
N GLY A 379 8.61 -2.17 5.30
CA GLY A 379 8.46 -3.48 5.91
C GLY A 379 7.55 -3.47 7.12
N VAL A 380 7.62 -4.55 7.88
CA VAL A 380 6.80 -4.73 9.07
C VAL A 380 7.65 -5.12 10.27
N LEU A 381 7.36 -4.52 11.41
CA LEU A 381 7.90 -4.90 12.71
C LEU A 381 6.84 -5.70 13.46
N LEU A 382 7.16 -6.93 13.84
CA LEU A 382 6.32 -7.79 14.65
C LEU A 382 6.76 -7.69 16.11
N LEU A 383 5.87 -7.25 16.98
CA LEU A 383 6.08 -7.10 18.42
C LEU A 383 5.17 -8.04 19.19
N GLY A 384 5.74 -8.88 20.03
CA GLY A 384 4.99 -9.83 20.85
C GLY A 384 5.72 -10.17 22.15
N SER A 385 5.00 -10.75 23.11
CA SER A 385 5.56 -11.06 24.42
C SER A 385 6.43 -12.32 24.44
N LYS A 386 6.12 -13.31 23.58
CA LYS A 386 6.74 -14.64 23.60
C LYS A 386 7.93 -14.82 22.67
N PHE A 387 8.28 -13.82 21.86
CA PHE A 387 9.38 -13.91 20.91
C PHE A 387 10.19 -12.62 20.85
N ASN A 388 11.42 -12.72 20.40
CA ASN A 388 12.23 -11.55 20.10
C ASN A 388 11.67 -10.84 18.87
N PRO A 389 11.46 -9.51 18.94
CA PRO A 389 10.90 -8.73 17.83
C PRO A 389 11.62 -8.97 16.51
N VAL A 390 10.85 -9.00 15.43
CA VAL A 390 11.37 -9.25 14.08
C VAL A 390 10.89 -8.17 13.13
N TRP A 391 11.82 -7.60 12.37
CA TRP A 391 11.51 -6.75 11.22
C TRP A 391 11.73 -7.53 9.93
N VAL A 392 10.74 -7.44 9.02
CA VAL A 392 10.80 -8.04 7.69
C VAL A 392 10.40 -7.01 6.65
N GLY A 393 11.21 -6.82 5.63
CA GLY A 393 10.91 -5.86 4.58
C GLY A 393 12.05 -5.68 3.60
N ASN A 394 11.95 -4.64 2.79
CA ASN A 394 12.89 -4.34 1.73
C ASN A 394 13.69 -3.07 2.04
N ARG A 395 14.90 -3.05 1.55
CA ARG A 395 15.75 -1.87 1.50
C ARG A 395 16.07 -1.57 0.05
N VAL A 396 15.41 -0.58 -0.53
CA VAL A 396 15.64 -0.22 -1.91
C VAL A 396 16.58 0.97 -1.98
N GLU A 397 17.76 0.75 -2.55
CA GLU A 397 18.77 1.79 -2.73
C GLU A 397 18.82 2.24 -4.19
N LYS A 398 19.01 3.54 -4.37
CA LYS A 398 19.26 4.11 -5.70
C LYS A 398 20.34 3.32 -6.47
N LYS A 399 21.48 3.04 -5.84
CA LYS A 399 22.60 2.33 -6.49
C LYS A 399 22.25 0.92 -6.96
N PHE A 400 21.30 0.23 -6.27
CA PHE A 400 20.84 -1.10 -6.68
C PHE A 400 20.06 -1.02 -7.99
N LEU A 401 19.13 -0.05 -8.09
CA LEU A 401 18.29 0.14 -9.26
C LEU A 401 19.10 0.55 -10.50
N TYR A 402 20.24 1.21 -10.31
CA TYR A 402 21.03 1.81 -11.39
C TYR A 402 22.34 1.08 -11.71
N LYS A 403 22.51 -0.13 -11.22
CA LYS A 403 23.68 -0.98 -11.61
C LYS A 403 23.75 -1.19 -13.11
N ASN A 404 22.61 -1.26 -13.78
CA ASN A 404 22.51 -1.32 -15.23
C ASN A 404 22.21 0.08 -15.79
N LYS A 405 23.12 0.65 -16.60
CA LYS A 405 22.97 1.97 -17.24
C LYS A 405 21.68 2.14 -18.07
N LYS A 406 20.97 1.05 -18.36
CA LYS A 406 19.71 1.02 -19.10
C LYS A 406 18.46 1.17 -18.23
N THR A 407 18.58 1.35 -16.92
CA THR A 407 17.42 1.53 -16.05
C THR A 407 16.83 2.90 -16.28
N SER A 408 15.54 2.96 -16.62
CA SER A 408 14.88 4.22 -16.88
C SER A 408 14.76 5.07 -15.61
N TYR A 409 14.52 6.35 -15.77
CA TYR A 409 14.41 7.26 -14.66
C TYR A 409 13.12 7.10 -13.83
N TRP A 410 12.14 6.33 -14.32
CA TRP A 410 10.94 5.92 -13.59
C TRP A 410 11.22 4.85 -12.52
N GLN A 411 12.37 4.20 -12.52
CA GLN A 411 12.75 3.21 -11.53
C GLN A 411 13.38 3.90 -10.32
N THR A 412 12.57 4.34 -9.38
CA THR A 412 13.02 4.97 -8.12
C THR A 412 12.89 4.00 -6.94
N PRO A 413 13.51 4.26 -5.79
CA PRO A 413 13.32 3.45 -4.59
C PRO A 413 11.86 3.28 -4.20
N THR A 414 11.02 4.31 -4.36
CA THR A 414 9.59 4.27 -4.00
C THR A 414 8.73 3.61 -5.08
N ILE A 415 8.93 3.96 -6.35
CA ILE A 415 8.06 3.52 -7.46
C ILE A 415 8.33 2.06 -7.84
N THR A 416 9.59 1.62 -7.81
CA THR A 416 9.97 0.27 -8.27
C THR A 416 9.32 -0.85 -7.44
N PRO A 417 9.24 -0.80 -6.11
CA PRO A 417 8.58 -1.83 -5.31
C PRO A 417 7.10 -1.99 -5.65
N VAL A 418 6.38 -0.89 -5.85
CA VAL A 418 4.95 -0.91 -6.23
C VAL A 418 4.76 -1.67 -7.54
N SER A 419 5.48 -1.26 -8.58
CA SER A 419 5.38 -1.89 -9.91
C SER A 419 5.87 -3.34 -9.93
N ALA A 420 6.88 -3.69 -9.12
CA ALA A 420 7.40 -5.04 -9.00
C ALA A 420 6.39 -5.98 -8.32
N SER A 421 5.74 -5.49 -7.26
CA SER A 421 4.69 -6.21 -6.55
C SER A 421 3.44 -6.41 -7.42
N ALA A 422 3.00 -5.36 -8.12
CA ALA A 422 1.88 -5.47 -9.07
C ALA A 422 2.19 -6.49 -10.19
N LEU A 423 3.42 -6.52 -10.69
CA LEU A 423 3.83 -7.50 -11.70
C LEU A 423 3.88 -8.92 -11.12
N ALA A 424 4.33 -9.08 -9.88
CA ALA A 424 4.29 -10.37 -9.18
C ALA A 424 2.86 -10.90 -9.05
N ALA A 425 1.92 -10.03 -8.64
CA ALA A 425 0.51 -10.38 -8.55
C ALA A 425 -0.09 -10.69 -9.94
N SER A 426 0.25 -9.90 -10.95
CA SER A 426 -0.19 -10.18 -12.34
C SER A 426 0.26 -11.56 -12.79
N CYS A 427 1.51 -11.92 -12.53
CA CYS A 427 2.03 -13.25 -12.88
C CYS A 427 1.35 -14.36 -12.08
N TRP A 428 1.14 -14.15 -10.77
CA TRP A 428 0.39 -15.09 -9.93
C TRP A 428 -1.03 -15.29 -10.44
N MET A 429 -1.75 -14.22 -10.79
CA MET A 429 -3.10 -14.31 -11.37
C MET A 429 -3.14 -15.13 -12.65
N LEU A 430 -2.17 -14.94 -13.54
CA LEU A 430 -2.09 -15.69 -14.81
C LEU A 430 -1.81 -17.18 -14.59
N GLU A 431 -1.01 -17.54 -13.59
CA GLU A 431 -0.75 -18.93 -13.19
C GLU A 431 -1.96 -19.57 -12.49
N HIS A 432 -2.80 -18.76 -11.84
CA HIS A 432 -3.99 -19.16 -11.09
C HIS A 432 -5.31 -18.72 -11.76
N LYS A 433 -5.29 -18.48 -13.06
CA LYS A 433 -6.43 -17.90 -13.80
C LYS A 433 -7.77 -18.63 -13.65
N ASN A 434 -7.75 -19.89 -13.30
CA ASN A 434 -8.96 -20.70 -13.09
C ASN A 434 -9.46 -20.66 -11.62
N GLN A 435 -8.81 -19.89 -10.76
CA GLN A 435 -9.22 -19.68 -9.37
C GLN A 435 -9.98 -18.37 -9.28
N GLY A 436 -11.26 -18.40 -9.56
CA GLY A 436 -12.11 -17.23 -9.39
C GLY A 436 -12.14 -16.72 -7.96
N GLY A 437 -12.52 -15.46 -7.78
CA GLY A 437 -12.66 -14.81 -6.48
C GLY A 437 -11.93 -13.48 -6.39
N ILE A 438 -12.21 -12.77 -5.30
CA ILE A 438 -11.57 -11.49 -4.97
C ILE A 438 -10.54 -11.73 -3.88
N TYR A 439 -9.31 -11.31 -4.14
CA TYR A 439 -8.14 -11.50 -3.29
C TYR A 439 -7.55 -10.16 -2.89
N PHE A 440 -7.33 -9.98 -1.62
CA PHE A 440 -6.40 -8.97 -1.09
C PHE A 440 -5.03 -9.62 -0.87
N PRO A 441 -3.95 -8.85 -0.69
CA PRO A 441 -2.61 -9.42 -0.43
C PRO A 441 -2.61 -10.42 0.71
N ASP A 442 -3.43 -10.17 1.74
CA ASP A 442 -3.58 -11.06 2.90
C ASP A 442 -4.24 -12.40 2.58
N ASP A 443 -5.02 -12.49 1.50
CA ASP A 443 -5.68 -13.73 1.08
C ASP A 443 -4.75 -14.65 0.27
N ILE A 444 -3.74 -14.09 -0.42
CA ILE A 444 -2.81 -14.85 -1.25
C ILE A 444 -1.89 -15.68 -0.37
N LYS A 445 -2.03 -17.00 -0.43
CA LYS A 445 -1.22 -17.93 0.38
C LYS A 445 0.21 -18.05 -0.10
N ASP A 446 0.46 -17.77 -1.38
CA ASP A 446 1.76 -17.91 -2.04
C ASP A 446 2.69 -16.71 -1.80
N TYR A 447 2.74 -16.23 -0.54
CA TYR A 447 3.54 -15.04 -0.19
C TYR A 447 5.01 -15.16 -0.58
N LYS A 448 5.58 -16.37 -0.56
CA LYS A 448 6.97 -16.61 -1.02
C LYS A 448 7.14 -16.38 -2.50
N TYR A 449 6.16 -16.80 -3.30
CA TYR A 449 6.17 -16.53 -4.73
C TYR A 449 6.23 -15.03 -4.99
N ILE A 450 5.32 -14.27 -4.35
CA ILE A 450 5.24 -12.82 -4.51
C ILE A 450 6.56 -12.14 -4.09
N ILE A 451 7.08 -12.46 -2.90
CA ILE A 451 8.33 -11.89 -2.39
C ILE A 451 9.50 -12.23 -3.33
N ASN A 452 9.70 -13.51 -3.65
CA ASN A 452 10.81 -13.95 -4.50
C ASN A 452 10.73 -13.35 -5.92
N PHE A 453 9.52 -13.13 -6.42
CA PHE A 453 9.31 -12.49 -7.71
C PHE A 453 9.70 -11.00 -7.64
N ALA A 454 9.20 -10.26 -6.65
CA ALA A 454 9.52 -8.84 -6.48
C ALA A 454 11.04 -8.61 -6.30
N GLU A 455 11.74 -9.51 -5.61
CA GLU A 455 13.20 -9.48 -5.41
C GLU A 455 14.03 -9.53 -6.70
N LYS A 456 13.44 -9.85 -7.84
CA LYS A 456 14.11 -9.72 -9.14
C LYS A 456 14.38 -8.25 -9.50
N TYR A 457 13.54 -7.34 -9.00
CA TYR A 457 13.51 -5.93 -9.35
C TYR A 457 13.90 -5.00 -8.22
N ILE A 458 13.80 -5.48 -6.97
CA ILE A 458 14.18 -4.77 -5.74
C ILE A 458 15.26 -5.55 -4.99
N SER A 459 15.73 -5.02 -3.87
CA SER A 459 16.69 -5.75 -3.02
C SER A 459 16.09 -7.02 -2.43
N LYS A 460 16.97 -7.93 -1.99
CA LYS A 460 16.56 -9.09 -1.19
C LYS A 460 15.86 -8.64 0.08
N THR A 461 14.83 -9.38 0.45
CA THR A 461 14.10 -9.17 1.70
C THR A 461 15.02 -9.35 2.90
N ILE A 462 14.97 -8.41 3.80
CA ILE A 462 15.76 -8.39 5.03
C ILE A 462 14.89 -8.98 6.15
N TYR A 463 15.47 -9.91 6.88
CA TYR A 463 14.92 -10.47 8.10
C TYR A 463 15.85 -10.09 9.25
N LYS A 464 15.37 -9.30 10.21
CA LYS A 464 16.19 -8.82 11.32
C LYS A 464 15.50 -9.10 12.64
N THR A 465 16.13 -9.93 13.48
CA THR A 465 15.71 -10.12 14.87
C THR A 465 16.40 -9.10 15.77
N PHE A 466 15.67 -8.58 16.73
CA PHE A 466 16.16 -7.70 17.78
C PHE A 466 16.00 -8.39 19.15
N LYS A 467 16.89 -8.10 20.09
CA LYS A 467 16.70 -8.52 21.47
C LYS A 467 15.49 -7.80 22.06
N LYS A 468 14.62 -8.53 22.76
CA LYS A 468 13.40 -7.99 23.38
C LYS A 468 13.74 -6.81 24.30
N GLU A 469 14.70 -6.98 25.19
CA GLU A 469 15.12 -5.97 26.18
C GLU A 469 15.62 -4.68 25.50
N LYS A 470 16.28 -4.82 24.32
CA LYS A 470 16.72 -3.65 23.55
C LYS A 470 15.56 -2.84 23.02
N ILE A 471 14.54 -3.51 22.45
CA ILE A 471 13.36 -2.85 21.91
C ILE A 471 12.57 -2.20 23.05
N GLU A 472 12.36 -2.90 24.15
CA GLU A 472 11.68 -2.36 25.33
C GLU A 472 12.37 -1.10 25.87
N HIS A 473 13.71 -1.14 25.97
CA HIS A 473 14.50 0.01 26.41
C HIS A 473 14.43 1.20 25.43
N GLU A 474 14.68 0.95 24.13
CA GLU A 474 14.78 2.04 23.14
C GLU A 474 13.40 2.64 22.79
N LEU A 475 12.33 1.85 22.77
CA LEU A 475 10.96 2.34 22.58
C LEU A 475 10.33 2.82 23.90
N GLY A 476 10.89 2.45 25.07
CA GLY A 476 10.30 2.76 26.37
C GLY A 476 8.96 2.06 26.58
N VAL A 477 8.87 0.76 26.24
CA VAL A 477 7.64 -0.03 26.30
C VAL A 477 7.85 -1.34 27.06
N ASP A 478 6.75 -1.95 27.55
CA ASP A 478 6.72 -3.34 28.05
C ASP A 478 5.97 -4.21 27.03
N LEU A 479 6.69 -5.09 26.32
CA LEU A 479 6.08 -5.97 25.32
C LEU A 479 5.09 -7.01 25.89
N ASN A 480 5.06 -7.20 27.21
CA ASN A 480 4.05 -8.08 27.82
C ASN A 480 2.69 -7.37 27.91
N ASN A 481 2.70 -6.04 28.08
CA ASN A 481 1.51 -5.21 28.29
C ASN A 481 1.40 -4.07 27.28
N LEU A 482 1.97 -4.26 26.08
CA LEU A 482 2.03 -3.23 25.05
C LEU A 482 0.64 -2.76 24.64
N GLN A 483 0.45 -1.44 24.64
CA GLN A 483 -0.77 -0.74 24.25
C GLN A 483 -0.41 0.34 23.21
N LEU A 484 -1.34 0.67 22.32
CA LEU A 484 -1.10 1.67 21.27
C LEU A 484 -0.61 3.02 21.84
N LYS A 485 -1.12 3.46 23.01
CA LYS A 485 -0.65 4.70 23.68
C LYS A 485 0.84 4.71 24.01
N ASP A 486 1.46 3.53 24.16
CA ASP A 486 2.89 3.42 24.49
C ASP A 486 3.76 3.71 23.23
N ILE A 487 3.15 3.64 22.06
CA ILE A 487 3.78 3.88 20.75
C ILE A 487 3.56 5.32 20.27
N ILE A 488 2.35 5.85 20.44
CA ILE A 488 2.02 7.23 20.06
C ILE A 488 2.71 8.21 21.01
N VAL A 489 3.25 9.30 20.46
CA VAL A 489 4.07 10.29 21.20
C VAL A 489 3.42 11.66 21.17
#